data_43efde6d1a2f0a05fd6b6870f13ea78b
#
_entry.id   43efde6d1a2f0a05fd6b6870f13ea78b
#
_cell.length_a   1.000
_cell.length_b   1.000
_cell.length_c   1.000
_cell.angle_alpha   90.00
_cell.angle_beta   90.00
_cell.angle_gamma   90.00
#
_symmetry.space_group_name_H-M   'P 1'
#
loop_
_entity.id
_entity.type
_entity.pdbx_description
1 polymer ?
#
loop_
_entity_poly.entity_id
_entity_poly.type
_entity_poly.pdbx_seq_one_letter_code
_entity_poly.pdbx_strand_id
1 'polypeptide(L)'
;IMSTLKTPFRYDFVGSFLRPEKLKEAKKNFEEGKITQDELDKITDECVSEVVAKQKAAGFHAITDGEFRRKFWHLDFMWGFDGVEHEKDGGGVQFNGEVADLEATYLVGKVKAKAHPFVEYFKFLKQFEDENTVAKYTIPAPAQMYQQMIVPQNIEQTRKFYASDDELIQDIGLAYQDVIRQFYDAGCRNLQLDDCTWGAIVGDAAKQRYKSLGLDIEDVKAQLLKVNNLALEGRPEDMTITSHICRGNYHSTYFTSGPYDSVADYVFAQENVDALLLEYDDARSGGFLPLAKVSPDKKVVLGLITTKKPELENKEDVIARIHDASRYIPLERLCLSPQCGFASVSYTHLRAHE
;
A
#
# COMPACT_ATOMS: atom_id res chain seq x y z
N ILE A 1 25.77 -7.74 -9.38
CA ILE A 1 25.58 -6.38 -9.95
C ILE A 1 24.25 -5.88 -9.40
N MET A 2 24.26 -4.76 -8.69
CA MET A 2 22.99 -4.14 -8.25
C MET A 2 22.32 -3.50 -9.47
N SER A 3 21.02 -3.70 -9.60
CA SER A 3 20.22 -3.07 -10.65
C SER A 3 20.21 -1.56 -10.49
N THR A 4 20.34 -0.84 -11.59
CA THR A 4 20.17 0.63 -11.65
C THR A 4 18.74 1.03 -11.98
N LEU A 5 17.84 0.04 -12.15
CA LEU A 5 16.44 0.26 -12.45
C LEU A 5 15.72 0.86 -11.24
N LYS A 6 14.86 1.85 -11.52
CA LYS A 6 14.10 2.57 -10.49
C LYS A 6 12.62 2.64 -10.84
N THR A 7 11.78 2.28 -9.87
CA THR A 7 10.34 2.51 -9.96
C THR A 7 10.00 4.00 -9.75
N PRO A 8 8.87 4.50 -10.24
CA PRO A 8 7.96 3.83 -11.17
C PRO A 8 8.49 3.87 -12.61
N PHE A 9 8.12 2.85 -13.37
CA PHE A 9 8.31 2.83 -14.81
C PHE A 9 7.14 3.54 -15.51
N ARG A 10 7.28 3.80 -16.83
CA ARG A 10 6.20 4.47 -17.59
C ARG A 10 4.86 3.72 -17.53
N TYR A 11 4.90 2.42 -17.40
CA TYR A 11 3.79 1.56 -17.02
C TYR A 11 4.21 0.71 -15.83
N ASP A 12 3.35 0.68 -14.84
CA ASP A 12 3.63 0.04 -13.56
C ASP A 12 2.33 -0.57 -13.01
N PHE A 13 2.36 -1.11 -11.83
CA PHE A 13 1.20 -1.66 -11.14
C PHE A 13 1.41 -1.55 -9.62
N VAL A 14 0.35 -1.71 -8.84
CA VAL A 14 0.43 -1.52 -7.39
C VAL A 14 1.17 -2.66 -6.70
N GLY A 15 0.82 -3.92 -6.98
CA GLY A 15 1.68 -5.01 -6.54
C GLY A 15 1.01 -6.29 -6.07
N SER A 16 -0.23 -6.25 -5.55
CA SER A 16 -0.94 -7.47 -5.17
C SER A 16 -1.61 -8.15 -6.35
N PHE A 17 -1.67 -9.47 -6.30
CA PHE A 17 -2.33 -10.30 -7.30
C PHE A 17 -3.33 -11.26 -6.69
N LEU A 18 -4.28 -11.73 -7.51
CA LEU A 18 -5.23 -12.76 -7.13
C LEU A 18 -4.48 -14.06 -6.80
N ARG A 19 -4.78 -14.64 -5.64
CA ARG A 19 -4.15 -15.87 -5.17
C ARG A 19 -4.61 -17.05 -6.05
N PRO A 20 -3.67 -17.87 -6.57
CA PRO A 20 -4.02 -19.11 -7.25
C PRO A 20 -4.79 -20.07 -6.33
N GLU A 21 -5.67 -20.88 -6.91
CA GLU A 21 -6.48 -21.83 -6.13
C GLU A 21 -5.62 -22.78 -5.29
N LYS A 22 -4.48 -23.25 -5.85
CA LYS A 22 -3.56 -24.12 -5.10
C LYS A 22 -2.99 -23.45 -3.83
N LEU A 23 -2.78 -22.10 -3.86
CA LEU A 23 -2.33 -21.35 -2.69
C LEU A 23 -3.44 -21.19 -1.66
N LYS A 24 -4.66 -20.89 -2.11
CA LYS A 24 -5.84 -20.79 -1.22
C LYS A 24 -6.09 -22.13 -0.51
N GLU A 25 -6.02 -23.23 -1.23
CA GLU A 25 -6.17 -24.57 -0.69
C GLU A 25 -5.05 -24.89 0.31
N ALA A 26 -3.80 -24.57 0.00
CA ALA A 26 -2.67 -24.77 0.90
C ALA A 26 -2.81 -23.97 2.20
N LYS A 27 -3.22 -22.71 2.12
CA LYS A 27 -3.48 -21.88 3.32
C LYS A 27 -4.59 -22.45 4.18
N LYS A 28 -5.69 -22.90 3.57
CA LYS A 28 -6.78 -23.59 4.28
C LYS A 28 -6.30 -24.85 4.94
N ASN A 29 -5.56 -25.69 4.24
CA ASN A 29 -5.01 -26.94 4.80
C ASN A 29 -4.05 -26.69 5.96
N PHE A 30 -3.27 -25.62 5.89
CA PHE A 30 -2.41 -25.20 7.00
C PHE A 30 -3.23 -24.74 8.22
N GLU A 31 -4.26 -23.93 8.04
CA GLU A 31 -5.16 -23.49 9.11
C GLU A 31 -5.89 -24.67 9.78
N GLU A 32 -6.20 -25.72 9.01
CA GLU A 32 -6.81 -26.95 9.49
C GLU A 32 -5.79 -27.96 10.06
N GLY A 33 -4.49 -27.60 10.09
CA GLY A 33 -3.42 -28.46 10.60
C GLY A 33 -3.10 -29.69 9.73
N LYS A 34 -3.51 -29.68 8.46
CA LYS A 34 -3.29 -30.80 7.51
C LYS A 34 -1.92 -30.76 6.84
N ILE A 35 -1.29 -29.62 6.78
CA ILE A 35 0.08 -29.44 6.26
C ILE A 35 0.92 -28.63 7.24
N THR A 36 2.24 -28.78 7.14
CA THR A 36 3.20 -28.04 7.95
C THR A 36 3.47 -26.64 7.38
N GLN A 37 4.11 -25.78 8.17
CA GLN A 37 4.58 -24.47 7.69
C GLN A 37 5.55 -24.62 6.50
N ASP A 38 6.48 -25.57 6.57
CA ASP A 38 7.45 -25.82 5.48
C ASP A 38 6.76 -26.23 4.18
N GLU A 39 5.70 -27.03 4.26
CA GLU A 39 4.89 -27.40 3.09
C GLU A 39 4.15 -26.21 2.51
N LEU A 40 3.57 -25.36 3.37
CA LEU A 40 2.93 -24.11 2.93
C LEU A 40 3.94 -23.17 2.28
N ASP A 41 5.11 -23.00 2.87
CA ASP A 41 6.16 -22.12 2.35
C ASP A 41 6.63 -22.59 0.97
N LYS A 42 6.81 -23.89 0.78
CA LYS A 42 7.18 -24.46 -0.52
C LYS A 42 6.13 -24.19 -1.61
N ILE A 43 4.85 -24.40 -1.30
CA ILE A 43 3.75 -24.12 -2.23
C ILE A 43 3.70 -22.63 -2.55
N THR A 44 3.89 -21.78 -1.55
CA THR A 44 3.92 -20.32 -1.72
C THR A 44 5.09 -19.89 -2.60
N ASP A 45 6.28 -20.45 -2.39
CA ASP A 45 7.46 -20.19 -3.22
C ASP A 45 7.22 -20.53 -4.69
N GLU A 46 6.57 -21.66 -4.95
CA GLU A 46 6.17 -22.04 -6.32
C GLU A 46 5.20 -21.02 -6.94
N CYS A 47 4.18 -20.61 -6.18
CA CYS A 47 3.19 -19.63 -6.65
C CYS A 47 3.83 -18.26 -6.91
N VAL A 48 4.74 -17.80 -6.05
CA VAL A 48 5.49 -16.55 -6.25
C VAL A 48 6.36 -16.65 -7.50
N SER A 49 7.06 -17.77 -7.69
CA SER A 49 7.89 -17.99 -8.90
C SER A 49 7.05 -17.93 -10.17
N GLU A 50 5.87 -18.54 -10.16
CA GLU A 50 4.93 -18.52 -11.30
C GLU A 50 4.40 -17.11 -11.61
N VAL A 51 4.00 -16.35 -10.58
CA VAL A 51 3.47 -14.98 -10.80
C VAL A 51 4.58 -14.02 -11.24
N VAL A 52 5.79 -14.19 -10.75
CA VAL A 52 6.96 -13.42 -11.23
C VAL A 52 7.24 -13.73 -12.70
N ALA A 53 7.23 -14.99 -13.10
CA ALA A 53 7.41 -15.38 -14.51
C ALA A 53 6.34 -14.75 -15.41
N LYS A 54 5.09 -14.70 -14.99
CA LYS A 54 4.00 -14.06 -15.73
C LYS A 54 4.21 -12.53 -15.85
N GLN A 55 4.64 -11.87 -14.77
CA GLN A 55 4.96 -10.44 -14.81
C GLN A 55 6.06 -10.12 -15.82
N LYS A 56 7.14 -10.90 -15.82
CA LYS A 56 8.23 -10.76 -16.78
C LYS A 56 7.76 -11.03 -18.23
N ALA A 57 6.97 -12.08 -18.44
CA ALA A 57 6.42 -12.40 -19.76
C ALA A 57 5.48 -11.31 -20.29
N ALA A 58 4.78 -10.60 -19.41
CA ALA A 58 3.95 -9.45 -19.75
C ALA A 58 4.76 -8.18 -20.05
N GLY A 59 6.09 -8.21 -19.87
CA GLY A 59 6.99 -7.09 -20.18
C GLY A 59 7.14 -6.05 -19.06
N PHE A 60 6.73 -6.35 -17.83
CA PHE A 60 6.96 -5.45 -16.71
C PHE A 60 8.42 -5.42 -16.27
N HIS A 61 8.90 -4.24 -15.91
CA HIS A 61 10.23 -4.01 -15.37
C HIS A 61 10.28 -4.03 -13.83
N ALA A 62 9.16 -3.80 -13.17
CA ALA A 62 9.00 -4.09 -11.76
C ALA A 62 8.36 -5.47 -11.57
N ILE A 63 8.84 -6.21 -10.57
CA ILE A 63 8.23 -7.48 -10.15
C ILE A 63 7.89 -7.44 -8.66
N THR A 64 6.78 -8.06 -8.29
CA THR A 64 6.34 -8.22 -6.90
C THR A 64 6.08 -9.70 -6.60
N ASP A 65 6.00 -10.05 -5.32
CA ASP A 65 5.59 -11.39 -4.88
C ASP A 65 4.06 -11.59 -4.87
N GLY A 66 3.31 -10.61 -5.38
CA GLY A 66 1.84 -10.61 -5.39
C GLY A 66 1.20 -10.50 -4.02
N GLU A 67 2.01 -10.32 -2.96
CA GLU A 67 1.59 -10.37 -1.55
C GLU A 67 1.05 -11.74 -1.13
N PHE A 68 1.50 -12.79 -1.77
CA PHE A 68 0.98 -14.15 -1.60
C PHE A 68 1.21 -14.74 -0.22
N ARG A 69 2.21 -14.23 0.54
CA ARG A 69 2.51 -14.68 1.90
C ARG A 69 1.62 -14.06 2.96
N ARG A 70 0.84 -13.00 2.61
CA ARG A 70 0.03 -12.24 3.56
C ARG A 70 -1.38 -12.80 3.68
N LYS A 71 -1.92 -12.73 4.88
CA LYS A 71 -3.34 -12.88 5.16
C LYS A 71 -4.08 -11.55 4.95
N PHE A 72 -3.57 -10.49 5.58
CA PHE A 72 -4.01 -9.11 5.40
C PHE A 72 -2.85 -8.26 4.87
N TRP A 73 -3.12 -7.41 3.90
CA TRP A 73 -2.08 -6.60 3.25
C TRP A 73 -1.29 -5.71 4.23
N HIS A 74 -1.92 -5.27 5.32
CA HIS A 74 -1.36 -4.32 6.29
C HIS A 74 -1.13 -4.92 7.68
N LEU A 75 -2.06 -5.71 8.23
CA LEU A 75 -1.97 -6.20 9.60
C LEU A 75 -0.79 -7.16 9.79
N ASP A 76 -0.55 -8.04 8.85
CA ASP A 76 0.58 -8.99 8.89
C ASP A 76 1.92 -8.27 9.09
N PHE A 77 2.09 -7.11 8.45
CA PHE A 77 3.29 -6.31 8.63
C PHE A 77 3.41 -5.76 10.05
N MET A 78 2.31 -5.29 10.61
CA MET A 78 2.29 -4.74 11.98
C MET A 78 2.65 -5.80 13.02
N TRP A 79 2.28 -7.06 12.80
CA TRP A 79 2.63 -8.19 13.66
C TRP A 79 4.14 -8.48 13.70
N GLY A 80 4.89 -7.95 12.76
CA GLY A 80 6.36 -8.04 12.70
C GLY A 80 7.11 -7.12 13.65
N PHE A 81 6.41 -6.26 14.42
CA PHE A 81 7.02 -5.40 15.44
C PHE A 81 6.84 -5.97 16.84
N ASP A 82 7.80 -5.70 17.73
CA ASP A 82 7.59 -5.92 19.16
C ASP A 82 6.52 -4.95 19.69
N GLY A 83 5.77 -5.41 20.67
CA GLY A 83 4.69 -4.63 21.29
C GLY A 83 3.33 -4.72 20.59
N VAL A 84 3.24 -5.46 19.49
CA VAL A 84 2.00 -5.68 18.73
C VAL A 84 1.54 -7.12 18.85
N GLU A 85 0.26 -7.32 19.16
CA GLU A 85 -0.41 -8.63 19.22
C GLU A 85 -1.69 -8.62 18.38
N HIS A 86 -2.20 -9.82 18.07
CA HIS A 86 -3.43 -9.97 17.30
C HIS A 86 -4.28 -11.16 17.76
N GLU A 87 -5.60 -11.07 17.50
CA GLU A 87 -6.60 -12.10 17.78
C GLU A 87 -7.61 -12.21 16.64
N LYS A 88 -8.24 -13.38 16.50
CA LYS A 88 -9.13 -13.67 15.36
C LYS A 88 -10.41 -12.84 15.28
N ASP A 89 -10.93 -12.30 16.37
CA ASP A 89 -12.23 -11.61 16.41
C ASP A 89 -12.07 -10.09 16.42
N GLY A 90 -11.68 -9.50 15.29
CA GLY A 90 -11.36 -8.07 15.15
C GLY A 90 -12.50 -7.17 14.70
N GLY A 91 -13.70 -7.71 14.46
CA GLY A 91 -14.77 -6.94 13.81
C GLY A 91 -14.57 -6.78 12.33
N GLY A 92 -15.40 -5.94 11.69
CA GLY A 92 -15.40 -5.72 10.26
C GLY A 92 -15.17 -4.27 9.86
N VAL A 93 -14.66 -4.07 8.66
CA VAL A 93 -14.57 -2.75 7.99
C VAL A 93 -15.63 -2.67 6.91
N GLN A 94 -16.45 -1.62 6.97
CA GLN A 94 -17.53 -1.41 6.00
C GLN A 94 -16.98 -0.82 4.70
N PHE A 95 -17.14 -1.57 3.61
CA PHE A 95 -16.97 -1.10 2.24
C PHE A 95 -18.32 -0.74 1.63
N ASN A 96 -18.31 -0.17 0.44
CA ASN A 96 -19.55 0.13 -0.27
C ASN A 96 -20.28 -1.17 -0.65
N GLY A 97 -21.27 -1.55 0.16
CA GLY A 97 -22.09 -2.74 -0.01
C GLY A 97 -21.56 -4.03 0.60
N GLU A 98 -20.36 -4.04 1.21
CA GLU A 98 -19.76 -5.25 1.79
C GLU A 98 -19.02 -4.98 3.10
N VAL A 99 -18.83 -6.02 3.91
CA VAL A 99 -18.05 -5.99 5.17
C VAL A 99 -16.85 -6.93 5.03
N ALA A 100 -15.65 -6.41 5.31
CA ALA A 100 -14.42 -7.21 5.37
C ALA A 100 -14.10 -7.53 6.84
N ASP A 101 -14.01 -8.82 7.17
CA ASP A 101 -13.61 -9.28 8.51
C ASP A 101 -12.10 -9.14 8.68
N LEU A 102 -11.68 -8.53 9.79
CA LEU A 102 -10.28 -8.34 10.15
C LEU A 102 -9.96 -9.01 11.49
N GLU A 103 -8.69 -9.37 11.70
CA GLU A 103 -8.20 -9.75 13.01
C GLU A 103 -7.98 -8.49 13.88
N ALA A 104 -8.32 -8.57 15.17
CA ALA A 104 -7.97 -7.54 16.12
C ALA A 104 -6.44 -7.41 16.19
N THR A 105 -5.93 -6.19 16.04
CA THR A 105 -4.50 -5.89 16.14
C THR A 105 -4.32 -4.71 17.07
N TYR A 106 -3.56 -4.89 18.14
CA TYR A 106 -3.48 -3.94 19.26
C TYR A 106 -2.12 -4.00 19.94
N LEU A 107 -1.83 -3.01 20.79
CA LEU A 107 -0.59 -2.93 21.54
C LEU A 107 -0.65 -3.71 22.87
N VAL A 108 0.44 -4.41 23.15
CA VAL A 108 0.73 -5.03 24.46
C VAL A 108 2.02 -4.48 25.09
N GLY A 109 2.65 -3.52 24.45
CA GLY A 109 3.85 -2.84 24.87
C GLY A 109 4.17 -1.67 23.94
N LYS A 110 5.31 -1.03 24.14
CA LYS A 110 5.81 -0.02 23.21
C LYS A 110 6.28 -0.65 21.92
N VAL A 111 6.03 0.03 20.79
CA VAL A 111 6.43 -0.41 19.46
C VAL A 111 7.93 -0.35 19.31
N LYS A 112 8.54 -1.45 18.90
CA LYS A 112 9.97 -1.54 18.59
C LYS A 112 10.20 -2.40 17.36
N ALA A 113 11.22 -2.05 16.57
CA ALA A 113 11.67 -2.90 15.49
C ALA A 113 12.35 -4.18 16.05
N LYS A 114 12.21 -5.24 15.28
CA LYS A 114 12.95 -6.49 15.41
C LYS A 114 13.26 -6.99 14.01
N ALA A 115 13.93 -8.14 13.86
CA ALA A 115 14.08 -8.77 12.55
C ALA A 115 12.70 -9.00 11.93
N HIS A 116 12.39 -8.25 10.88
CA HIS A 116 11.05 -8.28 10.30
C HIS A 116 10.93 -9.41 9.27
N PRO A 117 9.90 -10.27 9.38
CA PRO A 117 9.76 -11.43 8.49
C PRO A 117 9.60 -11.05 7.02
N PHE A 118 9.04 -9.89 6.70
CA PHE A 118 8.90 -9.43 5.31
C PHE A 118 10.25 -9.21 4.60
N VAL A 119 11.32 -9.00 5.34
CA VAL A 119 12.67 -8.91 4.77
C VAL A 119 13.09 -10.23 4.14
N GLU A 120 12.77 -11.36 4.76
CA GLU A 120 13.02 -12.68 4.17
C GLU A 120 12.14 -12.93 2.93
N TYR A 121 10.90 -12.45 2.93
CA TYR A 121 10.03 -12.51 1.76
C TYR A 121 10.60 -11.69 0.59
N PHE A 122 11.15 -10.51 0.90
CA PHE A 122 11.85 -9.69 -0.10
C PHE A 122 13.09 -10.40 -0.66
N LYS A 123 13.91 -11.03 0.18
CA LYS A 123 15.10 -11.77 -0.27
C LYS A 123 14.73 -12.88 -1.25
N PHE A 124 13.63 -13.56 -1.06
CA PHE A 124 13.12 -14.54 -2.02
C PHE A 124 12.75 -13.90 -3.35
N LEU A 125 12.02 -12.77 -3.34
CA LEU A 125 11.66 -12.04 -4.55
C LEU A 125 12.89 -11.51 -5.29
N LYS A 126 13.88 -11.00 -4.55
CA LYS A 126 15.09 -10.39 -5.12
C LYS A 126 15.87 -11.34 -6.03
N GLN A 127 15.86 -12.63 -5.78
CA GLN A 127 16.59 -13.61 -6.63
C GLN A 127 16.13 -13.62 -8.09
N PHE A 128 14.94 -13.10 -8.37
CA PHE A 128 14.39 -13.02 -9.74
C PHE A 128 14.76 -11.72 -10.47
N GLU A 129 15.51 -10.81 -9.84
CA GLU A 129 16.03 -9.63 -10.52
C GLU A 129 16.99 -10.03 -11.64
N ASP A 130 16.95 -9.25 -12.73
CA ASP A 130 17.86 -9.38 -13.86
C ASP A 130 18.20 -8.01 -14.44
N GLU A 131 18.80 -7.96 -15.62
CA GLU A 131 19.19 -6.70 -16.29
C GLU A 131 17.99 -5.81 -16.66
N ASN A 132 16.79 -6.39 -16.80
CA ASN A 132 15.57 -5.72 -17.26
C ASN A 132 14.50 -5.60 -16.19
N THR A 133 14.66 -6.25 -15.03
CA THR A 133 13.65 -6.31 -13.98
C THR A 133 14.24 -6.09 -12.59
N VAL A 134 13.51 -5.33 -11.78
CA VAL A 134 13.85 -5.04 -10.38
C VAL A 134 12.71 -5.41 -9.45
N ALA A 135 13.04 -5.95 -8.29
CA ALA A 135 12.06 -6.24 -7.25
C ALA A 135 11.53 -4.95 -6.62
N LYS A 136 10.23 -4.80 -6.61
CA LYS A 136 9.50 -3.80 -5.82
C LYS A 136 8.84 -4.50 -4.64
N TYR A 137 9.04 -3.99 -3.44
CA TYR A 137 8.39 -4.53 -2.25
C TYR A 137 7.39 -3.54 -1.68
N THR A 138 6.24 -4.04 -1.23
CA THR A 138 5.14 -3.23 -0.70
C THR A 138 4.97 -3.47 0.79
N ILE A 139 4.82 -2.41 1.55
CA ILE A 139 4.51 -2.44 2.98
C ILE A 139 3.45 -1.39 3.29
N PRO A 140 2.63 -1.55 4.34
CA PRO A 140 1.72 -0.48 4.73
C PRO A 140 2.49 0.75 5.20
N ALA A 141 1.97 1.94 4.90
CA ALA A 141 2.56 3.19 5.35
C ALA A 141 2.58 3.30 6.89
N PRO A 142 3.52 4.07 7.47
CA PRO A 142 3.52 4.34 8.91
C PRO A 142 2.21 4.91 9.43
N ALA A 143 1.57 5.80 8.67
CA ALA A 143 0.26 6.35 9.00
C ALA A 143 -0.82 5.26 9.14
N GLN A 144 -0.74 4.18 8.38
CA GLN A 144 -1.65 3.05 8.48
C GLN A 144 -1.55 2.37 9.85
N MET A 145 -0.33 2.17 10.34
CA MET A 145 -0.10 1.62 11.68
C MET A 145 -0.55 2.60 12.78
N TYR A 146 -0.21 3.88 12.64
CA TYR A 146 -0.66 4.91 13.59
C TYR A 146 -2.18 4.92 13.70
N GLN A 147 -2.90 4.95 12.59
CA GLN A 147 -4.37 4.91 12.58
C GLN A 147 -4.92 3.62 13.22
N GLN A 148 -4.31 2.47 12.96
CA GLN A 148 -4.72 1.21 13.58
C GLN A 148 -4.68 1.26 15.11
N MET A 149 -3.68 1.93 15.67
CA MET A 149 -3.49 1.98 17.13
C MET A 149 -4.38 3.00 17.84
N ILE A 150 -4.93 3.97 17.11
CA ILE A 150 -5.79 5.03 17.69
C ILE A 150 -7.28 4.90 17.34
N VAL A 151 -7.67 3.87 16.56
CA VAL A 151 -9.11 3.62 16.33
C VAL A 151 -9.85 3.42 17.64
N PRO A 152 -11.17 3.70 17.71
CA PRO A 152 -11.92 3.61 18.94
C PRO A 152 -11.77 2.29 19.71
N GLN A 153 -11.62 1.18 18.99
CA GLN A 153 -11.44 -0.14 19.58
C GLN A 153 -10.10 -0.31 20.30
N ASN A 154 -9.07 0.44 19.90
CA ASN A 154 -7.69 0.27 20.35
C ASN A 154 -7.18 1.41 21.24
N ILE A 155 -7.79 2.59 21.18
CA ILE A 155 -7.25 3.80 21.81
C ILE A 155 -7.05 3.65 23.32
N GLU A 156 -7.98 3.03 24.03
CA GLU A 156 -7.87 2.80 25.46
C GLU A 156 -6.67 1.89 25.80
N GLN A 157 -6.49 0.82 25.03
CA GLN A 157 -5.34 -0.09 25.17
C GLN A 157 -4.03 0.62 24.84
N THR A 158 -4.00 1.42 23.77
CA THR A 158 -2.83 2.18 23.36
C THR A 158 -2.39 3.18 24.44
N ARG A 159 -3.34 3.85 25.10
CA ARG A 159 -3.05 4.81 26.17
C ARG A 159 -2.42 4.20 27.43
N LYS A 160 -2.44 2.88 27.59
CA LYS A 160 -1.68 2.21 28.66
C LYS A 160 -0.16 2.30 28.45
N PHE A 161 0.28 2.46 27.23
CA PHE A 161 1.70 2.49 26.84
C PHE A 161 2.17 3.87 26.35
N TYR A 162 1.28 4.67 25.80
CA TYR A 162 1.54 5.98 25.20
C TYR A 162 0.57 7.02 25.72
N ALA A 163 1.08 7.97 26.47
CA ALA A 163 0.28 9.06 27.04
C ALA A 163 -0.23 10.02 25.95
N SER A 164 0.50 10.16 24.86
CA SER A 164 0.16 11.04 23.74
C SER A 164 0.38 10.39 22.38
N ASP A 165 -0.27 10.96 21.36
CA ASP A 165 -0.06 10.55 19.97
C ASP A 165 1.36 10.86 19.50
N ASP A 166 1.98 11.93 19.98
CA ASP A 166 3.36 12.28 19.62
C ASP A 166 4.37 11.21 20.06
N GLU A 167 4.19 10.63 21.24
CA GLU A 167 5.05 9.52 21.70
C GLU A 167 4.86 8.27 20.83
N LEU A 168 3.62 7.93 20.47
CA LEU A 168 3.30 6.82 19.58
C LEU A 168 3.89 7.04 18.18
N ILE A 169 3.70 8.23 17.62
CA ILE A 169 4.24 8.63 16.31
C ILE A 169 5.76 8.50 16.29
N GLN A 170 6.43 8.95 17.35
CA GLN A 170 7.89 8.87 17.47
C GLN A 170 8.36 7.41 17.42
N ASP A 171 7.77 6.52 18.19
CA ASP A 171 8.16 5.12 18.22
C ASP A 171 7.84 4.39 16.92
N ILE A 172 6.68 4.64 16.31
CA ILE A 172 6.34 4.07 14.99
C ILE A 172 7.35 4.55 13.94
N GLY A 173 7.65 5.85 13.90
CA GLY A 173 8.61 6.42 12.95
C GLY A 173 9.99 5.79 13.08
N LEU A 174 10.51 5.65 14.29
CA LEU A 174 11.82 5.02 14.55
C LEU A 174 11.83 3.52 14.21
N ALA A 175 10.75 2.80 14.52
CA ALA A 175 10.62 1.39 14.16
C ALA A 175 10.62 1.19 12.65
N TYR A 176 9.91 2.04 11.90
CA TYR A 176 9.93 2.02 10.43
C TYR A 176 11.29 2.39 9.84
N GLN A 177 12.01 3.36 10.40
CA GLN A 177 13.37 3.68 9.97
C GLN A 177 14.27 2.44 10.05
N ASP A 178 14.19 1.69 11.13
CA ASP A 178 14.94 0.44 11.31
C ASP A 178 14.55 -0.62 10.26
N VAL A 179 13.26 -0.86 10.06
CA VAL A 179 12.79 -1.85 9.08
C VAL A 179 13.15 -1.44 7.65
N ILE A 180 13.05 -0.16 7.29
CA ILE A 180 13.52 0.34 5.99
C ILE A 180 15.01 0.06 5.82
N ARG A 181 15.82 0.25 6.87
CA ARG A 181 17.24 -0.10 6.85
C ARG A 181 17.45 -1.60 6.67
N GLN A 182 16.67 -2.45 7.31
CA GLN A 182 16.72 -3.89 7.12
C GLN A 182 16.45 -4.29 5.65
N PHE A 183 15.45 -3.69 5.02
CA PHE A 183 15.19 -3.90 3.59
C PHE A 183 16.36 -3.44 2.72
N TYR A 184 16.91 -2.26 3.01
CA TYR A 184 18.06 -1.73 2.29
C TYR A 184 19.27 -2.65 2.39
N ASP A 185 19.61 -3.12 3.59
CA ASP A 185 20.72 -4.03 3.85
C ASP A 185 20.53 -5.39 3.18
N ALA A 186 19.28 -5.83 2.99
CA ALA A 186 18.94 -7.00 2.20
C ALA A 186 19.01 -6.77 0.68
N GLY A 187 19.31 -5.55 0.25
CA GLY A 187 19.43 -5.18 -1.16
C GLY A 187 18.19 -4.58 -1.81
N CYS A 188 17.17 -4.23 -1.03
CA CYS A 188 15.98 -3.53 -1.54
C CYS A 188 16.36 -2.10 -1.96
N ARG A 189 16.00 -1.74 -3.19
CA ARG A 189 16.20 -0.38 -3.75
C ARG A 189 14.90 0.26 -4.24
N ASN A 190 13.80 -0.48 -4.18
CA ASN A 190 12.48 -0.01 -4.58
C ASN A 190 11.44 -0.50 -3.57
N LEU A 191 11.02 0.40 -2.69
CA LEU A 191 10.01 0.15 -1.65
C LEU A 191 8.78 1.01 -1.92
N GLN A 192 7.59 0.42 -1.78
CA GLN A 192 6.32 1.12 -1.90
C GLN A 192 5.59 1.10 -0.57
N LEU A 193 5.15 2.27 -0.12
CA LEU A 193 4.27 2.42 1.04
C LEU A 193 2.82 2.42 0.54
N ASP A 194 2.01 1.48 1.03
CA ASP A 194 0.59 1.44 0.72
C ASP A 194 -0.20 2.15 1.83
N ASP A 195 -0.93 3.19 1.45
CA ASP A 195 -1.57 4.11 2.38
C ASP A 195 -3.04 4.34 2.04
N CYS A 196 -3.94 3.81 2.87
CA CYS A 196 -5.37 4.09 2.79
C CYS A 196 -5.79 5.29 3.65
N THR A 197 -4.90 5.84 4.48
CA THR A 197 -5.27 6.88 5.46
C THR A 197 -5.65 8.18 4.77
N TRP A 198 -4.91 8.62 3.77
CA TRP A 198 -5.22 9.81 2.99
C TRP A 198 -6.53 9.68 2.23
N GLY A 199 -6.77 8.52 1.61
CA GLY A 199 -8.02 8.22 0.92
C GLY A 199 -9.22 8.24 1.86
N ALA A 200 -9.06 7.81 3.11
CA ALA A 200 -10.13 7.75 4.10
C ALA A 200 -10.58 9.12 4.62
N ILE A 201 -9.78 10.17 4.45
CA ILE A 201 -10.06 11.52 4.96
C ILE A 201 -10.35 12.55 3.87
N VAL A 202 -10.52 12.13 2.63
CA VAL A 202 -10.98 13.03 1.56
C VAL A 202 -12.47 13.33 1.68
N GLY A 203 -12.85 14.53 1.26
CA GLY A 203 -14.24 14.94 1.12
C GLY A 203 -14.90 15.44 2.41
N ASP A 204 -16.10 16.01 2.23
CA ASP A 204 -16.85 16.67 3.30
C ASP A 204 -17.38 15.71 4.36
N ALA A 205 -17.72 14.47 3.97
CA ALA A 205 -18.21 13.46 4.90
C ALA A 205 -17.16 13.12 5.98
N ALA A 206 -15.90 13.00 5.58
CA ALA A 206 -14.79 12.80 6.52
C ALA A 206 -14.63 14.00 7.45
N LYS A 207 -14.64 15.22 6.92
CA LYS A 207 -14.55 16.46 7.71
C LYS A 207 -15.65 16.54 8.77
N GLN A 208 -16.89 16.24 8.40
CA GLN A 208 -18.02 16.24 9.33
C GLN A 208 -17.89 15.16 10.41
N ARG A 209 -17.44 13.95 10.02
CA ARG A 209 -17.21 12.85 10.95
C ARG A 209 -16.17 13.21 12.02
N TYR A 210 -15.03 13.74 11.64
CA TYR A 210 -13.99 14.14 12.60
C TYR A 210 -14.47 15.30 13.50
N LYS A 211 -15.18 16.28 12.93
CA LYS A 211 -15.79 17.35 13.71
C LYS A 211 -16.78 16.83 14.76
N SER A 212 -17.60 15.84 14.41
CA SER A 212 -18.54 15.23 15.38
C SER A 212 -17.84 14.48 16.53
N LEU A 213 -16.58 14.06 16.31
CA LEU A 213 -15.72 13.46 17.32
C LEU A 213 -14.91 14.49 18.12
N GLY A 214 -15.13 15.80 17.88
CA GLY A 214 -14.37 16.87 18.52
C GLY A 214 -12.94 17.02 18.01
N LEU A 215 -12.63 16.47 16.84
CA LEU A 215 -11.31 16.51 16.23
C LEU A 215 -11.27 17.45 15.03
N ASP A 216 -10.15 18.16 14.88
CA ASP A 216 -9.87 18.95 13.69
C ASP A 216 -9.20 18.04 12.63
N ILE A 217 -9.80 17.95 11.45
CA ILE A 217 -9.26 17.13 10.37
C ILE A 217 -7.89 17.63 9.88
N GLU A 218 -7.59 18.93 10.01
CA GLU A 218 -6.28 19.47 9.65
C GLU A 218 -5.18 18.97 10.61
N ASP A 219 -5.48 18.84 11.89
CA ASP A 219 -4.57 18.22 12.86
C ASP A 219 -4.32 16.74 12.52
N VAL A 220 -5.36 16.01 12.12
CA VAL A 220 -5.24 14.61 11.68
C VAL A 220 -4.32 14.50 10.47
N LYS A 221 -4.51 15.35 9.46
CA LYS A 221 -3.65 15.37 8.26
C LYS A 221 -2.20 15.67 8.62
N ALA A 222 -1.97 16.63 9.52
CA ALA A 222 -0.63 16.97 10.00
C ALA A 222 0.06 15.79 10.70
N GLN A 223 -0.67 15.01 11.49
CA GLN A 223 -0.15 13.82 12.18
C GLN A 223 0.17 12.67 11.21
N LEU A 224 -0.68 12.44 10.20
CA LEU A 224 -0.41 11.44 9.16
C LEU A 224 0.86 11.78 8.38
N LEU A 225 1.01 13.04 7.97
CA LEU A 225 2.22 13.51 7.31
C LEU A 225 3.45 13.37 8.21
N LYS A 226 3.33 13.74 9.47
CA LYS A 226 4.41 13.69 10.46
C LYS A 226 4.94 12.27 10.63
N VAL A 227 4.09 11.28 10.83
CA VAL A 227 4.53 9.89 11.04
C VAL A 227 5.15 9.31 9.78
N ASN A 228 4.59 9.57 8.59
CA ASN A 228 5.16 9.11 7.33
C ASN A 228 6.54 9.74 7.07
N ASN A 229 6.67 11.05 7.23
CA ASN A 229 7.95 11.73 7.00
C ASN A 229 9.01 11.38 8.04
N LEU A 230 8.63 11.18 9.30
CA LEU A 230 9.56 10.71 10.34
C LEU A 230 10.14 9.34 10.00
N ALA A 231 9.32 8.42 9.52
CA ALA A 231 9.78 7.09 9.09
C ALA A 231 10.77 7.15 7.90
N LEU A 232 10.68 8.20 7.08
CA LEU A 232 11.52 8.40 5.91
C LEU A 232 12.78 9.21 6.19
N GLU A 233 12.95 9.75 7.40
CA GLU A 233 14.16 10.47 7.78
C GLU A 233 15.40 9.56 7.73
N GLY A 234 16.47 10.04 7.09
CA GLY A 234 17.73 9.31 6.98
C GLY A 234 17.66 8.08 6.07
N ARG A 235 16.63 7.96 5.23
CA ARG A 235 16.57 6.88 4.22
C ARG A 235 17.77 6.97 3.27
N PRO A 236 18.26 5.82 2.76
CA PRO A 236 19.36 5.82 1.80
C PRO A 236 19.01 6.58 0.51
N GLU A 237 19.93 7.38 0.01
CA GLU A 237 19.73 8.20 -1.20
C GLU A 237 19.47 7.39 -2.47
N ASP A 238 20.06 6.19 -2.54
CA ASP A 238 19.90 5.26 -3.68
C ASP A 238 18.74 4.30 -3.52
N MET A 239 17.88 4.49 -2.52
CA MET A 239 16.64 3.75 -2.34
C MET A 239 15.45 4.59 -2.79
N THR A 240 14.75 4.14 -3.80
CA THR A 240 13.48 4.73 -4.24
C THR A 240 12.36 4.29 -3.32
N ILE A 241 11.63 5.24 -2.76
CA ILE A 241 10.43 4.98 -1.95
C ILE A 241 9.25 5.72 -2.56
N THR A 242 8.19 4.98 -2.86
CA THR A 242 6.95 5.49 -3.44
C THR A 242 5.79 5.31 -2.47
N SER A 243 4.69 6.00 -2.69
CA SER A 243 3.46 5.84 -1.90
C SER A 243 2.27 5.62 -2.80
N HIS A 244 1.50 4.56 -2.53
CA HIS A 244 0.21 4.32 -3.15
C HIS A 244 -0.90 4.81 -2.23
N ILE A 245 -1.73 5.72 -2.72
CA ILE A 245 -2.87 6.27 -1.98
C ILE A 245 -4.12 5.51 -2.40
N CYS A 246 -4.50 4.58 -1.55
CA CYS A 246 -5.64 3.71 -1.77
C CYS A 246 -6.94 4.33 -1.21
N ARG A 247 -8.07 4.04 -1.88
CA ARG A 247 -9.42 4.40 -1.43
C ARG A 247 -10.22 3.20 -0.95
N GLY A 248 -9.55 2.09 -0.73
CA GLY A 248 -10.14 0.79 -0.44
C GLY A 248 -10.38 -0.03 -1.70
N ASN A 249 -10.08 -1.31 -1.62
CA ASN A 249 -10.29 -2.25 -2.73
C ASN A 249 -10.60 -3.63 -2.14
N TYR A 250 -11.90 -3.98 -2.09
CA TYR A 250 -12.38 -5.24 -1.56
C TYR A 250 -13.57 -5.73 -2.38
N HIS A 251 -13.47 -6.93 -2.94
CA HIS A 251 -14.47 -7.52 -3.84
C HIS A 251 -14.95 -6.53 -4.93
N SER A 252 -13.99 -5.84 -5.56
CA SER A 252 -14.24 -4.83 -6.59
C SER A 252 -15.06 -3.62 -6.11
N THR A 253 -15.11 -3.35 -4.79
CA THR A 253 -15.72 -2.16 -4.21
C THR A 253 -14.67 -1.21 -3.61
N TYR A 254 -15.08 0.00 -3.25
CA TYR A 254 -14.24 1.00 -2.62
C TYR A 254 -14.78 1.40 -1.23
N PHE A 255 -13.89 1.95 -0.39
CA PHE A 255 -14.23 2.44 0.95
C PHE A 255 -14.66 3.91 0.94
N THR A 256 -13.96 4.76 0.16
CA THR A 256 -14.17 6.21 0.14
C THR A 256 -14.25 6.79 -1.26
N SER A 257 -14.89 7.94 -1.36
CA SER A 257 -15.03 8.74 -2.57
C SER A 257 -14.80 10.23 -2.24
N GLY A 258 -14.16 10.95 -3.12
CA GLY A 258 -13.89 12.38 -2.99
C GLY A 258 -12.62 12.79 -3.74
N PRO A 259 -12.52 14.07 -4.14
CA PRO A 259 -11.33 14.59 -4.83
C PRO A 259 -10.13 14.69 -3.90
N TYR A 260 -8.92 14.66 -4.46
CA TYR A 260 -7.67 14.81 -3.71
C TYR A 260 -7.40 16.24 -3.22
N ASP A 261 -8.21 17.21 -3.61
CA ASP A 261 -8.02 18.65 -3.27
C ASP A 261 -7.76 18.87 -1.78
N SER A 262 -8.52 18.20 -0.92
CA SER A 262 -8.44 18.37 0.53
C SER A 262 -7.19 17.83 1.20
N VAL A 263 -6.42 16.95 0.53
CA VAL A 263 -5.20 16.34 1.06
C VAL A 263 -3.94 16.70 0.30
N ALA A 264 -4.08 17.34 -0.87
CA ALA A 264 -2.97 17.62 -1.78
C ALA A 264 -1.88 18.51 -1.16
N ASP A 265 -2.24 19.50 -0.34
CA ASP A 265 -1.27 20.37 0.35
C ASP A 265 -0.36 19.61 1.34
N TYR A 266 -0.82 18.47 1.81
CA TYR A 266 -0.05 17.59 2.68
C TYR A 266 0.71 16.55 1.86
N VAL A 267 0.02 15.54 1.36
CA VAL A 267 0.68 14.37 0.76
C VAL A 267 1.34 14.69 -0.59
N PHE A 268 0.71 15.46 -1.47
CA PHE A 268 1.31 15.77 -2.78
C PHE A 268 2.47 16.76 -2.66
N ALA A 269 2.33 17.76 -1.82
CA ALA A 269 3.34 18.80 -1.66
C ALA A 269 4.48 18.42 -0.72
N GLN A 270 4.22 17.63 0.33
CA GLN A 270 5.12 17.56 1.47
C GLN A 270 5.58 16.15 1.89
N GLU A 271 4.93 15.07 1.44
CA GLU A 271 5.39 13.73 1.79
C GLU A 271 6.71 13.41 1.07
N ASN A 272 7.72 12.93 1.81
CA ASN A 272 9.08 12.70 1.32
C ASN A 272 9.23 11.39 0.55
N VAL A 273 8.39 11.17 -0.44
CA VAL A 273 8.45 10.03 -1.37
C VAL A 273 8.88 10.50 -2.76
N ASP A 274 9.36 9.56 -3.59
CA ASP A 274 9.85 9.84 -4.94
C ASP A 274 8.73 9.84 -5.98
N ALA A 275 7.62 9.17 -5.69
CA ALA A 275 6.44 9.11 -6.55
C ALA A 275 5.18 8.78 -5.77
N LEU A 276 4.04 9.16 -6.36
CA LEU A 276 2.70 8.88 -5.86
C LEU A 276 1.95 8.03 -6.88
N LEU A 277 1.38 6.90 -6.45
CA LEU A 277 0.46 6.08 -7.22
C LEU A 277 -0.96 6.44 -6.79
N LEU A 278 -1.74 7.03 -7.70
CA LEU A 278 -3.03 7.64 -7.39
C LEU A 278 -4.17 6.97 -8.16
N GLU A 279 -5.31 6.79 -7.50
CA GLU A 279 -6.51 6.25 -8.12
C GLU A 279 -7.26 7.34 -8.90
N TYR A 280 -7.40 7.14 -10.21
CA TYR A 280 -8.09 8.03 -11.13
C TYR A 280 -8.91 7.27 -12.18
N ASP A 281 -9.38 6.08 -11.84
CA ASP A 281 -10.09 5.20 -12.76
C ASP A 281 -11.54 5.62 -13.04
N ASP A 282 -12.14 6.42 -12.17
CA ASP A 282 -13.49 6.95 -12.37
C ASP A 282 -13.71 8.33 -11.72
N ALA A 283 -14.94 8.83 -11.79
CA ALA A 283 -15.33 10.16 -11.32
C ALA A 283 -15.23 10.36 -9.79
N ARG A 284 -15.15 9.28 -8.98
CA ARG A 284 -15.05 9.39 -7.51
C ARG A 284 -13.77 10.09 -7.03
N SER A 285 -12.73 10.10 -7.87
CA SER A 285 -11.44 10.73 -7.56
C SER A 285 -11.37 12.22 -7.90
N GLY A 286 -12.40 12.79 -8.54
CA GLY A 286 -12.40 14.18 -8.99
C GLY A 286 -11.48 14.43 -10.18
N GLY A 287 -11.09 15.67 -10.37
CA GLY A 287 -10.24 16.12 -11.49
C GLY A 287 -8.75 16.11 -11.17
N PHE A 288 -7.95 16.49 -12.16
CA PHE A 288 -6.49 16.47 -12.08
C PHE A 288 -5.86 17.78 -11.53
N LEU A 289 -6.66 18.80 -11.24
CA LEU A 289 -6.15 20.07 -10.69
C LEU A 289 -5.22 19.88 -9.47
N PRO A 290 -5.50 18.97 -8.51
CA PRO A 290 -4.62 18.75 -7.37
C PRO A 290 -3.19 18.34 -7.75
N LEU A 291 -2.96 17.78 -8.93
CA LEU A 291 -1.63 17.39 -9.40
C LEU A 291 -0.67 18.58 -9.53
N ALA A 292 -1.19 19.80 -9.68
CA ALA A 292 -0.39 21.02 -9.68
C ALA A 292 0.36 21.26 -8.35
N LYS A 293 -0.09 20.62 -7.26
CA LYS A 293 0.54 20.69 -5.93
C LYS A 293 1.61 19.65 -5.69
N VAL A 294 1.79 18.68 -6.60
CA VAL A 294 2.85 17.68 -6.49
C VAL A 294 4.21 18.36 -6.59
N SER A 295 5.08 18.12 -5.60
CA SER A 295 6.41 18.74 -5.58
C SER A 295 7.23 18.33 -6.83
N PRO A 296 8.12 19.23 -7.33
CA PRO A 296 8.80 19.05 -8.62
C PRO A 296 9.68 17.79 -8.75
N ASP A 297 10.09 17.24 -7.63
CA ASP A 297 10.95 16.04 -7.53
C ASP A 297 10.18 14.71 -7.60
N LYS A 298 8.83 14.77 -7.60
CA LYS A 298 7.98 13.55 -7.61
C LYS A 298 7.46 13.22 -8.99
N LYS A 299 7.38 11.92 -9.27
CA LYS A 299 6.56 11.37 -10.35
C LYS A 299 5.15 11.06 -9.85
N VAL A 300 4.21 11.00 -10.78
CA VAL A 300 2.83 10.55 -10.52
C VAL A 300 2.50 9.39 -11.42
N VAL A 301 2.04 8.30 -10.82
CA VAL A 301 1.51 7.13 -11.52
C VAL A 301 0.00 7.26 -11.54
N LEU A 302 -0.56 7.50 -12.72
CA LEU A 302 -2.00 7.65 -12.92
C LEU A 302 -2.64 6.27 -12.99
N GLY A 303 -3.40 5.93 -11.96
CA GLY A 303 -4.19 4.71 -11.88
C GLY A 303 -5.48 4.86 -12.68
N LEU A 304 -5.38 4.79 -14.01
CA LEU A 304 -6.50 5.00 -14.93
C LEU A 304 -7.23 3.70 -15.30
N ILE A 305 -6.60 2.56 -15.07
CA ILE A 305 -7.17 1.24 -15.39
C ILE A 305 -7.91 0.73 -14.15
N THR A 306 -9.21 0.46 -14.29
CA THR A 306 -10.02 0.02 -13.16
C THR A 306 -9.83 -1.47 -12.86
N THR A 307 -9.79 -1.81 -11.57
CA THR A 307 -9.93 -3.20 -11.10
C THR A 307 -11.38 -3.53 -10.67
N LYS A 308 -12.33 -2.62 -10.89
CA LYS A 308 -13.71 -2.71 -10.36
C LYS A 308 -14.75 -3.13 -11.37
N LYS A 309 -14.39 -3.16 -12.65
CA LYS A 309 -15.27 -3.53 -13.77
C LYS A 309 -14.53 -4.44 -14.74
N PRO A 310 -15.23 -5.38 -15.41
CA PRO A 310 -14.60 -6.32 -16.32
C PRO A 310 -14.33 -5.74 -17.73
N GLU A 311 -14.93 -4.59 -18.06
CA GLU A 311 -14.76 -3.98 -19.37
C GLU A 311 -13.37 -3.33 -19.45
N LEU A 312 -12.68 -3.58 -20.56
CA LEU A 312 -11.41 -2.90 -20.84
C LEU A 312 -11.66 -1.44 -21.22
N GLU A 313 -10.80 -0.57 -20.75
CA GLU A 313 -10.83 0.84 -21.10
C GLU A 313 -10.53 1.05 -22.59
N ASN A 314 -11.18 2.08 -23.17
CA ASN A 314 -10.82 2.53 -24.50
C ASN A 314 -9.45 3.22 -24.46
N LYS A 315 -8.54 2.81 -25.34
CA LYS A 315 -7.17 3.34 -25.41
C LYS A 315 -7.15 4.87 -25.60
N GLU A 316 -7.98 5.37 -26.50
CA GLU A 316 -8.03 6.81 -26.81
C GLU A 316 -8.55 7.63 -25.62
N ASP A 317 -9.48 7.09 -24.83
CA ASP A 317 -9.97 7.73 -23.61
C ASP A 317 -8.87 7.79 -22.55
N VAL A 318 -8.07 6.73 -22.40
CA VAL A 318 -6.91 6.71 -21.48
C VAL A 318 -5.87 7.75 -21.92
N ILE A 319 -5.56 7.82 -23.21
CA ILE A 319 -4.63 8.82 -23.76
C ILE A 319 -5.14 10.24 -23.51
N ALA A 320 -6.43 10.49 -23.75
CA ALA A 320 -7.04 11.80 -23.51
C ALA A 320 -6.94 12.21 -22.02
N ARG A 321 -7.13 11.29 -21.09
CA ARG A 321 -7.00 11.55 -19.66
C ARG A 321 -5.54 11.81 -19.25
N ILE A 322 -4.57 11.14 -19.85
CA ILE A 322 -3.14 11.44 -19.63
C ILE A 322 -2.83 12.87 -20.10
N HIS A 323 -3.33 13.27 -21.27
CA HIS A 323 -3.16 14.64 -21.75
C HIS A 323 -3.87 15.67 -20.87
N ASP A 324 -5.03 15.35 -20.31
CA ASP A 324 -5.71 16.20 -19.35
C ASP A 324 -4.88 16.42 -18.08
N ALA A 325 -4.31 15.35 -17.52
CA ALA A 325 -3.42 15.42 -16.38
C ALA A 325 -2.15 16.23 -16.68
N SER A 326 -1.63 16.14 -17.91
CA SER A 326 -0.42 16.85 -18.33
C SER A 326 -0.55 18.37 -18.37
N ARG A 327 -1.76 18.91 -18.23
CA ARG A 327 -1.98 20.36 -18.05
C ARG A 327 -1.52 20.87 -16.68
N TYR A 328 -1.40 19.98 -15.70
CA TYR A 328 -1.09 20.32 -14.31
C TYR A 328 0.28 19.83 -13.85
N ILE A 329 0.83 18.82 -14.53
CA ILE A 329 2.13 18.21 -14.22
C ILE A 329 2.80 17.80 -15.53
N PRO A 330 4.11 18.03 -15.71
CA PRO A 330 4.81 17.67 -16.95
C PRO A 330 4.64 16.18 -17.32
N LEU A 331 4.42 15.92 -18.61
CA LEU A 331 4.17 14.56 -19.13
C LEU A 331 5.30 13.56 -18.78
N GLU A 332 6.55 14.03 -18.77
CA GLU A 332 7.72 13.22 -18.42
C GLU A 332 7.71 12.71 -16.96
N ARG A 333 6.90 13.32 -16.10
CA ARG A 333 6.70 12.89 -14.71
C ARG A 333 5.49 11.98 -14.52
N LEU A 334 4.74 11.68 -15.59
CA LEU A 334 3.56 10.83 -15.55
C LEU A 334 3.88 9.39 -15.96
N CYS A 335 3.27 8.45 -15.25
CA CYS A 335 3.27 7.02 -15.54
C CYS A 335 1.84 6.50 -15.52
N LEU A 336 1.61 5.30 -16.01
CA LEU A 336 0.30 4.66 -16.10
C LEU A 336 0.28 3.37 -15.27
N SER A 337 -0.82 3.13 -14.57
CA SER A 337 -1.05 1.85 -13.87
C SER A 337 -2.55 1.56 -13.70
N PRO A 338 -2.90 0.32 -13.28
CA PRO A 338 -4.17 0.08 -12.61
C PRO A 338 -4.31 0.93 -11.36
N GLN A 339 -5.56 1.25 -10.97
CA GLN A 339 -5.80 2.15 -9.84
C GLN A 339 -5.42 1.53 -8.48
N CYS A 340 -5.45 0.21 -8.36
CA CYS A 340 -5.07 -0.53 -7.15
C CYS A 340 -4.54 -1.93 -7.52
N GLY A 341 -4.23 -2.75 -6.51
CA GLY A 341 -3.84 -4.15 -6.71
C GLY A 341 -5.00 -5.05 -7.13
N PHE A 342 -4.69 -6.29 -7.51
CA PHE A 342 -5.65 -7.26 -8.03
C PHE A 342 -6.04 -8.35 -7.01
N ALA A 343 -5.54 -8.30 -5.77
CA ALA A 343 -5.75 -9.36 -4.78
C ALA A 343 -7.23 -9.64 -4.46
N SER A 344 -8.09 -8.63 -4.56
CA SER A 344 -9.50 -8.69 -4.16
C SER A 344 -10.48 -8.60 -5.31
N VAL A 345 -10.03 -8.65 -6.56
CA VAL A 345 -10.94 -8.68 -7.72
C VAL A 345 -11.60 -10.04 -7.84
N SER A 346 -12.83 -10.07 -8.38
CA SER A 346 -13.48 -11.32 -8.73
C SER A 346 -12.83 -11.93 -9.98
N TYR A 347 -12.90 -13.24 -10.12
CA TYR A 347 -12.38 -13.94 -11.30
C TYR A 347 -12.96 -13.42 -12.61
N THR A 348 -14.23 -13.01 -12.60
CA THR A 348 -14.91 -12.43 -13.77
C THR A 348 -14.28 -11.11 -14.20
N HIS A 349 -13.87 -10.27 -13.25
CA HIS A 349 -13.19 -9.01 -13.54
C HIS A 349 -11.76 -9.23 -14.05
N LEU A 350 -11.07 -10.24 -13.53
CA LEU A 350 -9.68 -10.53 -13.92
C LEU A 350 -9.58 -10.89 -15.41
N ARG A 351 -10.55 -11.61 -15.97
CA ARG A 351 -10.58 -11.98 -17.39
C ARG A 351 -10.53 -10.80 -18.35
N ALA A 352 -11.00 -9.65 -17.95
CA ALA A 352 -10.98 -8.45 -18.76
C ALA A 352 -9.61 -7.76 -18.78
N HIS A 353 -8.71 -8.13 -17.85
CA HIS A 353 -7.41 -7.50 -17.66
C HIS A 353 -6.22 -8.43 -18.04
N GLU A 354 -6.52 -9.65 -18.46
CA GLU A 354 -5.54 -10.57 -19.07
C GLU A 354 -5.25 -10.19 -20.53
#